data_089e81e4d5864f0c259309853b805692
#
_entry.id   089e81e4d5864f0c259309853b805692
#
_cell.length_a   1.000
_cell.length_b   1.000
_cell.length_c   1.000
_cell.angle_alpha   90.00
_cell.angle_beta   90.00
_cell.angle_gamma   90.00
#
_symmetry.space_group_name_H-M   'P 1'
#
loop_
_entity.id
_entity.type
_entity.pdbx_description
1 polymer ?
#
loop_
_entity_poly.entity_id
_entity_poly.type
_entity_poly.pdbx_seq_one_letter_code
_entity_poly.pdbx_strand_id
1 'polypeptide(L)'
;VVDVQYLFAKTADPEGRVTGYIADHIDRGGYGKIVATRFVNRPGSLADTELGYTLGMPGDPATQTLPAITRRVEYTVDHTGYAPQSKDMDILVKQAQDHSIERAVVMGFDTDACVLSTAFSLWDRGMPVAVAERGCASSGGQLMHEAGLAVARRSLLVV
;
A
#
# COMPACT_ATOMS: atom_id res chain seq x y z
N VAL A 1 0.65 4.42 3.07
CA VAL A 1 -0.65 3.83 2.71
C VAL A 1 -0.54 3.27 1.30
N VAL A 2 -0.87 1.99 1.12
CA VAL A 2 -0.62 1.24 -0.12
C VAL A 2 -1.92 1.09 -0.90
N ASP A 3 -1.97 1.66 -2.10
CA ASP A 3 -2.96 1.41 -3.17
C ASP A 3 -4.43 1.46 -2.73
N VAL A 4 -4.78 2.37 -1.83
CA VAL A 4 -6.17 2.59 -1.41
C VAL A 4 -6.90 3.38 -2.50
N GLN A 5 -7.16 2.68 -3.61
CA GLN A 5 -7.73 3.18 -4.86
C GLN A 5 -9.12 2.59 -5.08
N TYR A 6 -9.95 3.28 -5.87
CA TYR A 6 -11.26 2.75 -6.26
C TYR A 6 -11.15 1.37 -6.92
N LEU A 7 -10.05 1.12 -7.66
CA LEU A 7 -9.77 -0.15 -8.35
C LEU A 7 -9.83 -1.35 -7.41
N PHE A 8 -9.18 -1.26 -6.25
CA PHE A 8 -9.09 -2.35 -5.28
C PHE A 8 -10.18 -2.27 -4.21
N ALA A 9 -10.49 -1.07 -3.73
CA ALA A 9 -11.48 -0.85 -2.67
C ALA A 9 -12.86 -1.43 -3.01
N LYS A 10 -13.26 -1.36 -4.28
CA LYS A 10 -14.50 -1.93 -4.80
C LYS A 10 -14.73 -3.39 -4.37
N THR A 11 -13.66 -4.18 -4.23
CA THR A 11 -13.73 -5.60 -3.86
C THR A 11 -13.15 -5.85 -2.46
N ALA A 12 -12.03 -5.21 -2.15
CA ALA A 12 -11.34 -5.41 -0.86
C ALA A 12 -12.08 -4.76 0.32
N ASP A 13 -12.75 -3.63 0.08
CA ASP A 13 -13.38 -2.83 1.14
C ASP A 13 -14.68 -2.16 0.65
N PRO A 14 -15.68 -2.93 0.18
CA PRO A 14 -16.89 -2.37 -0.43
C PRO A 14 -17.71 -1.50 0.54
N GLU A 15 -17.56 -1.71 1.84
CA GLU A 15 -18.25 -0.95 2.88
C GLU A 15 -17.42 0.22 3.44
N GLY A 16 -16.17 0.39 2.99
CA GLY A 16 -15.27 1.46 3.43
C GLY A 16 -14.76 1.33 4.87
N ARG A 17 -14.85 0.14 5.48
CA ARG A 17 -14.44 -0.08 6.88
C ARG A 17 -12.94 0.02 7.05
N VAL A 18 -12.17 -0.59 6.16
CA VAL A 18 -10.70 -0.56 6.19
C VAL A 18 -10.21 0.84 5.84
N THR A 19 -10.77 1.46 4.82
CA THR A 19 -10.46 2.85 4.43
C THR A 19 -10.77 3.82 5.56
N GLY A 20 -11.92 3.65 6.24
CA GLY A 20 -12.30 4.43 7.42
C GLY A 20 -11.32 4.23 8.57
N TYR A 21 -10.94 2.99 8.86
CA TYR A 21 -9.92 2.69 9.88
C TYR A 21 -8.58 3.38 9.59
N ILE A 22 -8.10 3.33 8.33
CA ILE A 22 -6.86 3.98 7.93
C ILE A 22 -6.96 5.49 8.15
N ALA A 23 -8.06 6.11 7.71
CA ALA A 23 -8.29 7.55 7.89
C ALA A 23 -8.29 7.95 9.37
N ASP A 24 -9.04 7.25 10.21
CA ASP A 24 -9.12 7.48 11.64
C ASP A 24 -7.77 7.24 12.34
N HIS A 25 -7.01 6.25 11.87
CA HIS A 25 -5.70 5.93 12.41
C HIS A 25 -4.68 7.03 12.11
N ILE A 26 -4.72 7.59 10.91
CA ILE A 26 -3.92 8.75 10.52
C ILE A 26 -4.32 9.98 11.35
N ASP A 27 -5.62 10.25 11.49
CA ASP A 27 -6.15 11.42 12.20
C ASP A 27 -5.83 11.41 13.71
N ARG A 28 -5.64 10.24 14.30
CA ARG A 28 -5.15 10.14 15.70
C ARG A 28 -3.72 10.66 15.87
N GLY A 29 -2.99 10.80 14.80
CA GLY A 29 -1.64 11.37 14.79
C GLY A 29 -0.55 10.39 15.23
N GLY A 30 0.63 10.95 15.52
CA GLY A 30 1.82 10.18 15.89
C GLY A 30 2.68 9.78 14.70
N TYR A 31 2.34 10.23 13.49
CA TYR A 31 3.13 10.01 12.28
C TYR A 31 3.93 11.25 11.91
N GLY A 32 5.23 11.08 11.69
CA GLY A 32 6.09 12.14 11.18
C GLY A 32 5.91 12.41 9.69
N LYS A 33 5.43 11.41 8.94
CA LYS A 33 5.22 11.50 7.49
C LYS A 33 4.17 10.50 7.02
N ILE A 34 3.32 10.92 6.09
CA ILE A 34 2.28 10.08 5.51
C ILE A 34 2.38 10.12 3.99
N VAL A 35 2.62 8.97 3.39
CA VAL A 35 2.78 8.80 1.95
C VAL A 35 1.82 7.72 1.44
N ALA A 36 1.24 7.92 0.27
CA ALA A 36 0.50 6.87 -0.43
C ALA A 36 1.30 6.29 -1.59
N THR A 37 1.04 5.03 -1.92
CA THR A 37 1.36 4.49 -3.24
C THR A 37 0.10 4.41 -4.10
N ARG A 38 0.30 4.37 -5.41
CA ARG A 38 -0.77 4.22 -6.37
C ARG A 38 -0.32 3.32 -7.52
N PHE A 39 -0.99 2.18 -7.65
CA PHE A 39 -0.79 1.32 -8.81
C PHE A 39 -1.40 1.96 -10.06
N VAL A 40 -0.58 2.15 -11.08
CA VAL A 40 -1.01 2.57 -12.41
C VAL A 40 -0.40 1.60 -13.41
N ASN A 41 -1.24 0.77 -13.99
CA ASN A 41 -0.82 -0.18 -15.02
C ASN A 41 -0.37 0.56 -16.29
N ARG A 42 0.22 -0.16 -17.21
CA ARG A 42 0.56 0.38 -18.54
C ARG A 42 0.56 -0.76 -19.58
N PRO A 43 0.27 -0.45 -20.84
CA PRO A 43 0.42 -1.42 -21.92
C PRO A 43 1.85 -1.99 -21.96
N GLY A 44 1.97 -3.30 -22.11
CA GLY A 44 3.24 -4.01 -22.12
C GLY A 44 3.93 -4.17 -20.75
N SER A 45 3.25 -3.88 -19.65
CA SER A 45 3.74 -4.25 -18.32
C SER A 45 3.66 -5.77 -18.12
N LEU A 46 4.38 -6.32 -17.12
CA LEU A 46 4.26 -7.74 -16.79
C LEU A 46 2.83 -8.08 -16.29
N ALA A 47 2.15 -7.17 -15.63
CA ALA A 47 0.75 -7.36 -15.25
C ALA A 47 -0.14 -7.54 -16.49
N ASP A 48 0.10 -6.75 -17.55
CA ASP A 48 -0.64 -6.82 -18.79
C ASP A 48 -0.26 -8.09 -19.58
N THR A 49 1.03 -8.34 -19.83
CA THR A 49 1.51 -9.39 -20.75
C THR A 49 1.51 -10.79 -20.15
N GLU A 50 1.86 -10.94 -18.88
CA GLU A 50 2.00 -12.25 -18.24
C GLU A 50 0.74 -12.68 -17.47
N LEU A 51 -0.01 -11.70 -16.92
CA LEU A 51 -1.19 -12.00 -16.11
C LEU A 51 -2.51 -11.65 -16.83
N GLY A 52 -2.46 -11.00 -17.99
CA GLY A 52 -3.63 -10.51 -18.70
C GLY A 52 -4.42 -9.46 -17.90
N TYR A 53 -3.75 -8.78 -16.97
CA TYR A 53 -4.38 -7.78 -16.11
C TYR A 53 -4.42 -6.43 -16.83
N THR A 54 -5.55 -6.11 -17.41
CA THR A 54 -5.76 -4.92 -18.25
C THR A 54 -6.42 -3.74 -17.53
N LEU A 55 -6.67 -3.86 -16.22
CA LEU A 55 -7.29 -2.81 -15.41
C LEU A 55 -6.26 -1.79 -14.92
N GLY A 56 -6.73 -0.61 -14.53
CA GLY A 56 -5.90 0.44 -13.94
C GLY A 56 -4.95 1.10 -14.93
N MET A 57 -5.29 1.14 -16.21
CA MET A 57 -4.50 1.81 -17.26
C MET A 57 -4.46 3.33 -17.04
N PRO A 58 -3.47 4.05 -17.62
CA PRO A 58 -3.38 5.50 -17.50
C PRO A 58 -4.68 6.17 -17.96
N GLY A 59 -5.19 7.10 -17.14
CA GLY A 59 -6.45 7.79 -17.42
C GLY A 59 -7.71 7.07 -16.91
N ASP A 60 -7.60 5.83 -16.43
CA ASP A 60 -8.72 5.15 -15.79
C ASP A 60 -9.04 5.82 -14.44
N PRO A 61 -10.29 6.33 -14.24
CA PRO A 61 -10.69 6.93 -12.97
C PRO A 61 -10.55 5.99 -11.77
N ALA A 62 -10.60 4.68 -11.98
CA ALA A 62 -10.43 3.69 -10.92
C ALA A 62 -9.02 3.70 -10.30
N THR A 63 -8.03 4.26 -10.99
CA THR A 63 -6.67 4.44 -10.43
C THR A 63 -6.58 5.54 -9.36
N GLN A 64 -7.61 6.37 -9.22
CA GLN A 64 -7.57 7.43 -8.23
C GLN A 64 -7.57 6.88 -6.80
N THR A 65 -6.70 7.44 -5.97
CA THR A 65 -6.72 7.19 -4.52
C THR A 65 -8.01 7.73 -3.92
N LEU A 66 -8.60 7.00 -2.99
CA LEU A 66 -9.85 7.41 -2.35
C LEU A 66 -9.70 8.76 -1.63
N PRO A 67 -10.71 9.66 -1.70
CA PRO A 67 -10.63 11.01 -1.10
C PRO A 67 -10.34 11.01 0.40
N ALA A 68 -10.77 9.97 1.12
CA ALA A 68 -10.46 9.80 2.53
C ALA A 68 -8.96 9.72 2.80
N ILE A 69 -8.19 9.20 1.86
CA ILE A 69 -6.73 9.07 1.96
C ILE A 69 -6.02 10.26 1.32
N THR A 70 -6.42 10.67 0.12
CA THR A 70 -5.77 11.76 -0.63
C THR A 70 -5.63 13.05 0.20
N ARG A 71 -6.60 13.35 1.06
CA ARG A 71 -6.58 14.57 1.91
C ARG A 71 -5.59 14.52 3.06
N ARG A 72 -5.02 13.34 3.34
CA ARG A 72 -4.18 13.07 4.52
C ARG A 72 -2.74 12.75 4.20
N VAL A 73 -2.43 12.50 2.93
CA VAL A 73 -1.07 12.16 2.48
C VAL A 73 -0.34 13.39 1.96
N GLU A 74 0.96 13.43 2.19
CA GLU A 74 1.79 14.53 1.70
C GLU A 74 2.00 14.44 0.19
N TYR A 75 2.19 13.23 -0.33
CA TYR A 75 2.30 12.95 -1.75
C TYR A 75 2.01 11.47 -2.06
N THR A 76 1.88 11.17 -3.33
CA THR A 76 1.63 9.82 -3.83
C THR A 76 2.77 9.38 -4.76
N VAL A 77 3.20 8.12 -4.62
CA VAL A 77 4.19 7.48 -5.48
C VAL A 77 3.50 6.50 -6.42
N ASP A 78 3.57 6.75 -7.72
CA ASP A 78 3.00 5.85 -8.72
C ASP A 78 3.94 4.67 -8.99
N HIS A 79 3.37 3.49 -9.17
CA HIS A 79 4.12 2.29 -9.55
C HIS A 79 3.30 1.39 -10.49
N THR A 80 3.99 0.48 -11.16
CA THR A 80 3.40 -0.47 -12.14
C THR A 80 3.56 -1.92 -11.70
N GLY A 81 4.43 -2.20 -10.74
CA GLY A 81 4.64 -3.53 -10.15
C GLY A 81 3.92 -3.67 -8.82
N TYR A 82 4.36 -4.62 -8.00
CA TYR A 82 3.81 -4.86 -6.66
C TYR A 82 4.32 -3.89 -5.58
N ALA A 83 5.36 -3.13 -5.87
CA ALA A 83 5.88 -2.07 -5.00
C ALA A 83 6.42 -0.91 -5.86
N PRO A 84 6.61 0.28 -5.28
CA PRO A 84 7.33 1.36 -5.94
C PRO A 84 8.72 0.93 -6.44
N GLN A 85 9.22 1.61 -7.46
CA GLN A 85 10.55 1.31 -8.00
C GLN A 85 11.64 1.54 -6.95
N SER A 86 12.78 0.89 -7.12
CA SER A 86 13.89 0.93 -6.17
C SER A 86 14.30 2.35 -5.79
N LYS A 87 14.43 3.24 -6.76
CA LYS A 87 14.77 4.66 -6.55
C LYS A 87 13.77 5.39 -5.66
N ASP A 88 12.47 5.10 -5.81
CA ASP A 88 11.43 5.76 -5.04
C ASP A 88 11.42 5.24 -3.59
N MET A 89 11.66 3.93 -3.43
CA MET A 89 11.82 3.32 -2.10
C MET A 89 13.07 3.83 -1.38
N ASP A 90 14.19 4.03 -2.08
CA ASP A 90 15.41 4.61 -1.52
C ASP A 90 15.17 6.05 -1.04
N ILE A 91 14.40 6.85 -1.80
CA ILE A 91 13.99 8.20 -1.41
C ILE A 91 13.11 8.16 -0.15
N LEU A 92 12.13 7.27 -0.08
CA LEU A 92 11.25 7.12 1.08
C LEU A 92 12.04 6.79 2.35
N VAL A 93 12.96 5.82 2.26
CA VAL A 93 13.79 5.43 3.41
C VAL A 93 14.73 6.56 3.82
N LYS A 94 15.35 7.24 2.85
CA LYS A 94 16.20 8.40 3.16
C LYS A 94 15.40 9.51 3.85
N GLN A 95 14.22 9.84 3.37
CA GLN A 95 13.35 10.84 4.02
C GLN A 95 12.96 10.42 5.45
N ALA A 96 12.67 9.14 5.67
CA ALA A 96 12.39 8.63 7.00
C ALA A 96 13.60 8.83 7.95
N GLN A 97 14.81 8.52 7.48
CA GLN A 97 16.05 8.72 8.24
C GLN A 97 16.32 10.20 8.53
N ASP A 98 16.17 11.08 7.53
CA ASP A 98 16.38 12.52 7.66
C ASP A 98 15.41 13.16 8.68
N HIS A 99 14.24 12.54 8.89
CA HIS A 99 13.23 13.00 9.87
C HIS A 99 13.21 12.17 11.17
N SER A 100 14.22 11.33 11.40
CA SER A 100 14.33 10.47 12.58
C SER A 100 13.08 9.56 12.78
N ILE A 101 12.49 9.10 11.70
CA ILE A 101 11.36 8.17 11.74
C ILE A 101 11.89 6.77 12.02
N GLU A 102 11.48 6.19 13.14
CA GLU A 102 11.99 4.91 13.62
C GLU A 102 11.34 3.69 12.96
N ARG A 103 10.12 3.84 12.44
CA ARG A 103 9.34 2.73 11.88
C ARG A 103 8.34 3.19 10.83
N ALA A 104 8.20 2.40 9.77
CA ALA A 104 7.11 2.52 8.83
C ALA A 104 5.92 1.66 9.27
N VAL A 105 4.71 2.22 9.27
CA VAL A 105 3.45 1.47 9.41
C VAL A 105 2.81 1.36 8.04
N VAL A 106 2.63 0.12 7.57
CA VAL A 106 2.07 -0.16 6.24
C VAL A 106 0.62 -0.60 6.37
N MET A 107 -0.26 0.06 5.62
CA MET A 107 -1.71 -0.19 5.56
C MET A 107 -2.17 -0.07 4.12
N GLY A 108 -3.23 -0.77 3.72
CA GLY A 108 -3.85 -0.65 2.40
C GLY A 108 -4.19 -1.97 1.72
N PHE A 109 -4.13 -1.99 0.38
CA PHE A 109 -4.54 -3.09 -0.49
C PHE A 109 -3.40 -3.49 -1.47
N ASP A 110 -3.29 -4.71 -1.91
CA ASP A 110 -3.82 -5.93 -1.32
C ASP A 110 -2.82 -6.50 -0.32
N THR A 111 -3.33 -7.04 0.78
CA THR A 111 -2.49 -7.56 1.89
C THR A 111 -1.47 -8.57 1.40
N ASP A 112 -1.88 -9.51 0.55
CA ASP A 112 -1.09 -10.62 0.01
C ASP A 112 -0.17 -10.23 -1.17
N ALA A 113 -0.26 -8.99 -1.64
CA ALA A 113 0.47 -8.52 -2.81
C ALA A 113 1.21 -7.19 -2.53
N CYS A 114 0.62 -6.04 -2.88
CA CYS A 114 1.29 -4.73 -2.81
C CYS A 114 1.68 -4.33 -1.39
N VAL A 115 0.88 -4.67 -0.38
CA VAL A 115 1.19 -4.41 1.03
C VAL A 115 2.44 -5.17 1.45
N LEU A 116 2.49 -6.49 1.25
CA LEU A 116 3.67 -7.29 1.58
C LEU A 116 4.90 -6.87 0.78
N SER A 117 4.75 -6.66 -0.52
CA SER A 117 5.88 -6.26 -1.38
C SER A 117 6.48 -4.92 -0.96
N THR A 118 5.63 -3.94 -0.64
CA THR A 118 6.08 -2.64 -0.10
C THR A 118 6.73 -2.80 1.26
N ALA A 119 6.15 -3.60 2.15
CA ALA A 119 6.68 -3.84 3.49
C ALA A 119 8.06 -4.51 3.45
N PHE A 120 8.23 -5.57 2.65
CA PHE A 120 9.54 -6.22 2.46
C PHE A 120 10.54 -5.29 1.77
N SER A 121 10.11 -4.51 0.79
CA SER A 121 10.98 -3.55 0.10
C SER A 121 11.54 -2.47 1.04
N LEU A 122 10.76 -2.03 2.03
CA LEU A 122 11.22 -1.14 3.10
C LEU A 122 12.17 -1.86 4.06
N TRP A 123 11.81 -3.08 4.48
CA TRP A 123 12.61 -3.91 5.38
C TRP A 123 14.00 -4.20 4.83
N ASP A 124 14.09 -4.60 3.56
CA ASP A 124 15.37 -4.89 2.87
C ASP A 124 16.30 -3.67 2.78
N ARG A 125 15.74 -2.47 2.97
CA ARG A 125 16.49 -1.19 3.04
C ARG A 125 16.83 -0.76 4.46
N GLY A 126 16.62 -1.64 5.44
CA GLY A 126 16.93 -1.37 6.84
C GLY A 126 15.90 -0.51 7.56
N MET A 127 14.69 -0.31 6.99
CA MET A 127 13.60 0.38 7.67
C MET A 127 12.78 -0.60 8.50
N PRO A 128 12.67 -0.44 9.83
CA PRO A 128 11.75 -1.25 10.64
C PRO A 128 10.31 -1.06 10.16
N VAL A 129 9.58 -2.16 9.99
CA VAL A 129 8.22 -2.16 9.43
C VAL A 129 7.23 -2.81 10.40
N ALA A 130 6.04 -2.23 10.50
CA ALA A 130 4.85 -2.87 11.04
C ALA A 130 3.74 -2.88 9.99
N VAL A 131 3.05 -4.00 9.85
CA VAL A 131 1.82 -4.11 9.05
C VAL A 131 0.64 -3.96 10.01
N ALA A 132 -0.22 -2.98 9.77
CA ALA A 132 -1.41 -2.77 10.58
C ALA A 132 -2.56 -3.63 10.04
N GLU A 133 -2.83 -4.76 10.70
CA GLU A 133 -3.79 -5.77 10.25
C GLU A 133 -5.17 -5.18 9.93
N ARG A 134 -5.73 -4.38 10.84
CA ARG A 134 -7.05 -3.75 10.67
C ARG A 134 -7.10 -2.70 9.55
N GLY A 135 -5.94 -2.21 9.14
CA GLY A 135 -5.76 -1.27 8.03
C GLY A 135 -5.47 -1.95 6.69
N CYS A 136 -5.62 -3.27 6.59
CA CYS A 136 -5.35 -4.03 5.38
C CYS A 136 -6.55 -4.88 4.95
N ALA A 137 -6.69 -5.10 3.65
CA ALA A 137 -7.62 -6.07 3.06
C ALA A 137 -7.07 -6.55 1.71
N SER A 138 -7.70 -7.55 1.12
CA SER A 138 -7.33 -8.07 -0.20
C SER A 138 -8.52 -8.14 -1.14
N SER A 139 -8.34 -7.71 -2.37
CA SER A 139 -9.29 -7.89 -3.46
C SER A 139 -9.42 -9.37 -3.88
N GLY A 140 -8.44 -10.21 -3.51
CA GLY A 140 -8.49 -11.67 -3.61
C GLY A 140 -9.39 -12.34 -2.56
N GLY A 141 -10.00 -11.56 -1.66
CA GLY A 141 -10.91 -12.03 -0.62
C GLY A 141 -10.22 -12.41 0.69
N GLN A 142 -11.02 -12.89 1.65
CA GLN A 142 -10.58 -13.16 3.02
C GLN A 142 -9.43 -14.17 3.10
N LEU A 143 -9.48 -15.24 2.31
CA LEU A 143 -8.43 -16.26 2.30
C LEU A 143 -7.07 -15.68 1.91
N MET A 144 -7.03 -14.81 0.89
CA MET A 144 -5.79 -14.18 0.45
C MET A 144 -5.31 -13.14 1.48
N HIS A 145 -6.22 -12.39 2.08
CA HIS A 145 -5.90 -11.49 3.19
C HIS A 145 -5.23 -12.24 4.36
N GLU A 146 -5.82 -13.35 4.81
CA GLU A 146 -5.28 -14.17 5.90
C GLU A 146 -3.93 -14.80 5.54
N ALA A 147 -3.76 -15.27 4.31
CA ALA A 147 -2.50 -15.78 3.80
C ALA A 147 -1.39 -14.69 3.84
N GLY A 148 -1.71 -13.49 3.37
CA GLY A 148 -0.81 -12.34 3.44
C GLY A 148 -0.42 -11.99 4.88
N LEU A 149 -1.38 -11.96 5.81
CA LEU A 149 -1.12 -11.73 7.22
C LEU A 149 -0.26 -12.86 7.85
N ALA A 150 -0.48 -14.11 7.47
CA ALA A 150 0.33 -15.22 7.96
C ALA A 150 1.81 -15.07 7.54
N VAL A 151 2.07 -14.64 6.31
CA VAL A 151 3.41 -14.30 5.83
C VAL A 151 3.99 -13.11 6.59
N ALA A 152 3.20 -12.03 6.76
CA ALA A 152 3.62 -10.85 7.52
C ALA A 152 4.01 -11.21 8.96
N ARG A 153 3.18 -11.96 9.69
CA ARG A 153 3.44 -12.37 11.08
C ARG A 153 4.69 -13.22 11.25
N ARG A 154 5.07 -13.97 10.22
CA ARG A 154 6.31 -14.76 10.24
C ARG A 154 7.57 -13.87 10.14
N SER A 155 7.50 -12.76 9.44
CA SER A 155 8.68 -12.04 8.96
C SER A 155 8.76 -10.57 9.41
N LEU A 156 7.64 -9.98 9.82
CA LEU A 156 7.50 -8.58 10.17
C LEU A 156 6.71 -8.43 11.48
N LEU A 157 6.68 -7.22 12.03
CA LEU A 157 5.73 -6.88 13.10
C LEU A 157 4.33 -6.72 12.49
N VAL A 158 3.32 -7.33 13.12
CA VAL A 158 1.90 -7.10 12.79
C VAL A 158 1.22 -6.50 14.03
N VAL A 159 0.48 -5.40 13.85
CA VAL A 159 -0.18 -4.63 14.90
C VAL A 159 -1.66 -4.42 14.61
#